data_8be590c73abbe205d07919a6c25bb177
#
_entry.id   8be590c73abbe205d07919a6c25bb177
#
_cell.length_a   1.000
_cell.length_b   1.000
_cell.length_c   1.000
_cell.angle_alpha   90.00
_cell.angle_beta   90.00
_cell.angle_gamma   90.00
#
_symmetry.space_group_name_H-M   'P 1'
#
loop_
_entity.id
_entity.type
_entity.pdbx_description
1 polymer ?
#
loop_
_entity_poly.entity_id
_entity_poly.type
_entity_poly.pdbx_seq_one_letter_code
_entity_poly.pdbx_strand_id
1 'polypeptide(L)'
;MPTALPTAQATAAAALTVGFPDLPGYTASTASPTATSAPHGSTTPTGPTTASTPEASWSRSYASTSSGCQVSAEVTSAAALLVSGGDDRALSEHWSASLAGTYPDYRQTGREELTATNRSAPYAGIATAFSASLRGSRVAGRAFVRVWSADGAAVSVTQVCQQGVFDEAAWDAVLRGVAVDGLSGQSRWPTKAAPGSETPAASATG
;
A
#
# COMPACT_ATOMS: atom_id res chain seq x y z
N MET A 1 -47.45 -1.37 -4.51
CA MET A 1 -46.36 -2.01 -5.29
C MET A 1 -45.06 -1.71 -4.57
N PRO A 2 -44.35 -2.69 -4.03
CA PRO A 2 -43.06 -2.45 -3.37
C PRO A 2 -42.00 -2.26 -4.43
N THR A 3 -41.35 -1.09 -4.40
CA THR A 3 -40.18 -0.75 -5.22
C THR A 3 -38.99 -1.55 -4.71
N ALA A 4 -38.47 -2.47 -5.52
CA ALA A 4 -37.27 -3.21 -5.21
C ALA A 4 -36.07 -2.23 -5.12
N LEU A 5 -35.36 -2.24 -3.99
CA LEU A 5 -34.09 -1.55 -3.82
C LEU A 5 -33.07 -2.16 -4.80
N PRO A 6 -32.25 -1.32 -5.46
CA PRO A 6 -31.19 -1.84 -6.34
C PRO A 6 -30.21 -2.63 -5.50
N THR A 7 -30.02 -3.90 -5.84
CA THR A 7 -28.96 -4.76 -5.31
C THR A 7 -27.64 -4.16 -5.76
N ALA A 8 -26.85 -3.65 -4.81
CA ALA A 8 -25.49 -3.23 -5.07
C ALA A 8 -24.71 -4.45 -5.59
N GLN A 9 -24.38 -4.43 -6.88
CA GLN A 9 -23.44 -5.40 -7.44
C GLN A 9 -22.09 -5.19 -6.76
N ALA A 10 -21.65 -6.18 -6.00
CA ALA A 10 -20.28 -6.24 -5.54
C ALA A 10 -19.39 -6.27 -6.79
N THR A 11 -18.70 -5.16 -7.05
CA THR A 11 -17.73 -5.08 -8.13
C THR A 11 -16.60 -6.06 -7.78
N ALA A 12 -16.37 -7.06 -8.61
CA ALA A 12 -15.25 -7.97 -8.43
C ALA A 12 -13.95 -7.16 -8.45
N ALA A 13 -13.03 -7.47 -7.54
CA ALA A 13 -11.71 -6.86 -7.55
C ALA A 13 -11.09 -7.05 -8.94
N ALA A 14 -10.47 -6.00 -9.47
CA ALA A 14 -9.83 -6.05 -10.77
C ALA A 14 -8.73 -7.12 -10.79
N ALA A 15 -8.59 -7.83 -11.91
CA ALA A 15 -7.49 -8.77 -12.09
C ALA A 15 -6.20 -7.96 -12.24
N LEU A 16 -5.38 -7.92 -11.19
CA LEU A 16 -4.12 -7.21 -11.18
C LEU A 16 -3.01 -8.05 -11.79
N THR A 17 -2.12 -7.42 -12.55
CA THR A 17 -0.84 -7.97 -12.94
C THR A 17 0.27 -7.18 -12.26
N VAL A 18 1.16 -7.89 -11.54
CA VAL A 18 2.20 -7.27 -10.72
C VAL A 18 3.57 -7.61 -11.28
N GLY A 19 4.39 -6.59 -11.46
CA GLY A 19 5.79 -6.71 -11.84
C GLY A 19 6.70 -6.11 -10.78
N PHE A 20 7.85 -6.75 -10.54
CA PHE A 20 8.88 -6.26 -9.63
C PHE A 20 10.19 -6.05 -10.40
N PRO A 21 10.95 -4.99 -10.08
CA PRO A 21 12.23 -4.72 -10.75
C PRO A 21 13.30 -5.74 -10.34
N ASP A 22 14.35 -5.84 -11.14
CA ASP A 22 15.60 -6.45 -10.72
C ASP A 22 16.49 -5.38 -10.07
N LEU A 23 17.15 -5.74 -8.97
CA LEU A 23 18.08 -4.86 -8.25
C LEU A 23 19.51 -5.38 -8.41
N PRO A 24 20.38 -4.66 -9.14
CA PRO A 24 21.79 -5.02 -9.22
C PRO A 24 22.46 -5.04 -7.83
N GLY A 25 23.24 -6.06 -7.54
CA GLY A 25 23.92 -6.21 -6.24
C GLY A 25 23.04 -6.74 -5.10
N TYR A 26 21.81 -7.10 -5.39
CA TYR A 26 20.88 -7.72 -4.45
C TYR A 26 20.51 -9.14 -4.90
N THR A 27 20.39 -10.03 -3.92
CA THR A 27 19.81 -11.36 -4.14
C THR A 27 18.30 -11.26 -3.92
N ALA A 28 17.53 -11.59 -4.96
CA ALA A 28 16.09 -11.60 -4.87
C ALA A 28 15.57 -12.97 -4.39
N SER A 29 14.60 -12.96 -3.48
CA SER A 29 13.73 -14.09 -3.22
C SER A 29 12.32 -13.76 -3.71
N THR A 30 11.77 -14.60 -4.56
CA THR A 30 10.39 -14.49 -5.02
C THR A 30 9.50 -15.35 -4.13
N ALA A 31 8.49 -14.74 -3.50
CA ALA A 31 7.33 -15.48 -3.08
C ALA A 31 6.35 -15.52 -4.25
N SER A 32 5.95 -16.72 -4.66
CA SER A 32 4.84 -16.91 -5.60
C SER A 32 3.56 -16.30 -5.04
N PRO A 33 2.60 -15.91 -5.88
CA PRO A 33 1.33 -15.40 -5.41
C PRO A 33 0.70 -16.39 -4.43
N THR A 34 0.59 -15.98 -3.17
CA THR A 34 -0.09 -16.77 -2.16
C THR A 34 -1.55 -16.34 -2.16
N ALA A 35 -2.43 -17.19 -2.67
CA ALA A 35 -3.85 -17.05 -2.41
C ALA A 35 -4.06 -17.39 -0.92
N THR A 36 -4.21 -16.39 -0.08
CA THR A 36 -4.52 -16.61 1.33
C THR A 36 -6.00 -16.91 1.43
N SER A 37 -6.34 -18.20 1.48
CA SER A 37 -7.64 -18.63 1.97
C SER A 37 -7.69 -18.25 3.45
N ALA A 38 -8.64 -17.43 3.84
CA ALA A 38 -8.87 -17.09 5.25
C ALA A 38 -8.92 -18.36 6.11
N PRO A 39 -8.32 -18.36 7.33
CA PRO A 39 -8.38 -19.52 8.21
C PRO A 39 -9.85 -19.80 8.55
N HIS A 40 -10.35 -20.94 8.09
CA HIS A 40 -11.64 -21.44 8.46
C HIS A 40 -11.64 -21.82 9.96
N GLY A 41 -12.02 -20.88 10.81
CA GLY A 41 -12.51 -21.20 12.13
C GLY A 41 -13.84 -21.98 11.97
N SER A 42 -13.81 -23.23 12.37
CA SER A 42 -14.96 -24.14 12.33
C SER A 42 -16.02 -23.67 13.33
N THR A 43 -16.95 -22.84 12.90
CA THR A 43 -18.24 -22.65 13.53
C THR A 43 -19.25 -22.50 12.40
N THR A 44 -20.18 -23.45 12.34
CA THR A 44 -21.29 -23.50 11.38
C THR A 44 -22.13 -22.22 11.49
N PRO A 45 -22.16 -21.34 10.48
CA PRO A 45 -23.16 -20.31 10.41
C PRO A 45 -24.21 -20.69 9.35
N THR A 46 -25.42 -20.89 9.81
CA THR A 46 -26.63 -20.92 8.96
C THR A 46 -26.93 -19.46 8.55
N GLY A 47 -26.33 -18.99 7.46
CA GLY A 47 -26.57 -17.66 6.88
C GLY A 47 -26.11 -17.64 5.42
N PRO A 48 -26.64 -16.72 4.57
CA PRO A 48 -26.26 -16.66 3.16
C PRO A 48 -24.76 -16.41 3.04
N THR A 49 -24.06 -17.35 2.43
CA THR A 49 -22.63 -17.30 2.14
C THR A 49 -22.37 -16.16 1.16
N THR A 50 -21.94 -15.01 1.63
CA THR A 50 -21.32 -14.00 0.79
C THR A 50 -20.01 -14.60 0.29
N ALA A 51 -19.91 -14.82 -1.02
CA ALA A 51 -18.69 -15.30 -1.66
C ALA A 51 -17.56 -14.31 -1.32
N SER A 52 -16.60 -14.75 -0.51
CA SER A 52 -15.40 -13.97 -0.21
C SER A 52 -14.62 -13.79 -1.50
N THR A 53 -14.43 -12.56 -1.95
CA THR A 53 -13.54 -12.27 -3.06
C THR A 53 -12.13 -12.74 -2.66
N PRO A 54 -11.42 -13.50 -3.53
CA PRO A 54 -10.10 -14.02 -3.17
C PRO A 54 -9.14 -12.88 -2.90
N GLU A 55 -8.46 -12.95 -1.76
CA GLU A 55 -7.31 -12.09 -1.47
C GLU A 55 -6.10 -12.65 -2.22
N ALA A 56 -5.40 -11.80 -2.94
CA ALA A 56 -4.16 -12.13 -3.60
C ALA A 56 -3.05 -11.20 -3.12
N SER A 57 -1.88 -11.76 -2.84
CA SER A 57 -0.68 -10.99 -2.47
C SER A 57 0.49 -11.45 -3.33
N TRP A 58 1.24 -10.49 -3.85
CA TRP A 58 2.48 -10.68 -4.59
C TRP A 58 3.58 -9.98 -3.80
N SER A 59 4.68 -10.67 -3.55
CA SER A 59 5.80 -10.08 -2.84
C SER A 59 7.14 -10.45 -3.46
N ARG A 60 8.11 -9.55 -3.35
CA ARG A 60 9.51 -9.78 -3.67
C ARG A 60 10.39 -9.13 -2.62
N SER A 61 11.35 -9.89 -2.12
CA SER A 61 12.34 -9.39 -1.17
C SER A 61 13.72 -9.45 -1.78
N TYR A 62 14.52 -8.46 -1.45
CA TYR A 62 15.88 -8.26 -1.95
C TYR A 62 16.81 -8.09 -0.75
N ALA A 63 17.90 -8.82 -0.72
CA ALA A 63 18.90 -8.74 0.33
C ALA A 63 20.27 -8.41 -0.25
N SER A 64 20.92 -7.39 0.31
CA SER A 64 22.31 -7.05 -0.02
C SER A 64 23.21 -7.42 1.14
N THR A 65 24.27 -8.18 0.86
CA THR A 65 25.31 -8.49 1.84
C THR A 65 26.29 -7.34 2.02
N SER A 66 26.46 -6.49 1.03
CA SER A 66 27.40 -5.35 1.06
C SER A 66 26.87 -4.16 1.84
N SER A 67 25.59 -3.82 1.73
CA SER A 67 24.97 -2.69 2.45
C SER A 67 24.31 -3.09 3.77
N GLY A 68 24.14 -4.40 4.02
CA GLY A 68 23.36 -4.87 5.17
C GLY A 68 21.88 -4.43 5.13
N CYS A 69 21.39 -4.04 3.94
CA CYS A 69 20.00 -3.62 3.73
C CYS A 69 19.16 -4.77 3.15
N GLN A 70 17.92 -4.81 3.55
CA GLN A 70 16.87 -5.62 2.94
C GLN A 70 15.79 -4.67 2.42
N VAL A 71 15.35 -4.89 1.18
CA VAL A 71 14.20 -4.21 0.59
C VAL A 71 13.13 -5.25 0.31
N SER A 72 11.89 -4.95 0.63
CA SER A 72 10.74 -5.78 0.27
C SER A 72 9.66 -4.93 -0.37
N ALA A 73 9.02 -5.49 -1.38
CA ALA A 73 7.85 -4.91 -2.02
C ALA A 73 6.71 -5.92 -1.99
N GLU A 74 5.53 -5.46 -1.67
CA GLU A 74 4.32 -6.26 -1.63
C GLU A 74 3.19 -5.50 -2.30
N VAL A 75 2.40 -6.21 -3.10
CA VAL A 75 1.14 -5.74 -3.65
C VAL A 75 0.04 -6.67 -3.16
N THR A 76 -1.00 -6.10 -2.60
CA THR A 76 -2.16 -6.85 -2.08
C THR A 76 -3.41 -6.43 -2.84
N SER A 77 -4.24 -7.41 -3.20
CA SER A 77 -5.60 -7.21 -3.68
C SER A 77 -6.56 -7.89 -2.72
N ALA A 78 -7.44 -7.11 -2.10
CA ALA A 78 -8.39 -7.61 -1.10
C ALA A 78 -9.70 -6.84 -1.13
N ALA A 79 -10.81 -7.57 -0.98
CA ALA A 79 -12.14 -6.96 -0.91
C ALA A 79 -12.29 -6.00 0.29
N ALA A 80 -11.57 -6.25 1.37
CA ALA A 80 -11.57 -5.38 2.55
C ALA A 80 -10.99 -3.97 2.26
N LEU A 81 -10.22 -3.81 1.18
CA LEU A 81 -9.70 -2.52 0.73
C LEU A 81 -10.68 -1.76 -0.16
N LEU A 82 -11.74 -2.41 -0.67
CA LEU A 82 -12.80 -1.77 -1.45
C LEU A 82 -13.68 -0.95 -0.51
N VAL A 83 -13.43 0.34 -0.44
CA VAL A 83 -14.20 1.27 0.40
C VAL A 83 -14.92 2.26 -0.49
N SER A 84 -16.26 2.19 -0.51
CA SER A 84 -17.08 3.16 -1.25
C SER A 84 -16.90 4.57 -0.65
N GLY A 85 -16.42 5.51 -1.47
CA GLY A 85 -16.17 6.89 -1.03
C GLY A 85 -14.94 7.05 -0.13
N GLY A 86 -14.07 6.04 -0.03
CA GLY A 86 -12.88 6.08 0.82
C GLY A 86 -11.86 7.13 0.33
N ASP A 87 -11.16 7.74 1.29
CA ASP A 87 -10.00 8.59 1.06
C ASP A 87 -8.76 7.69 1.01
N ASP A 88 -8.14 7.57 -0.16
CA ASP A 88 -6.96 6.74 -0.39
C ASP A 88 -5.79 7.14 0.52
N ARG A 89 -5.66 8.43 0.84
CA ARG A 89 -4.63 8.93 1.73
C ARG A 89 -4.86 8.44 3.16
N ALA A 90 -6.06 8.61 3.70
CA ALA A 90 -6.40 8.15 5.03
C ALA A 90 -6.23 6.63 5.18
N LEU A 91 -6.61 5.85 4.16
CA LEU A 91 -6.39 4.41 4.13
C LEU A 91 -4.91 4.03 4.06
N SER A 92 -4.12 4.75 3.26
CA SER A 92 -2.65 4.54 3.20
C SER A 92 -1.99 4.88 4.54
N GLU A 93 -2.45 5.92 5.22
CA GLU A 93 -2.02 6.28 6.57
C GLU A 93 -2.32 5.18 7.58
N HIS A 94 -3.54 4.67 7.57
CA HIS A 94 -3.96 3.58 8.45
C HIS A 94 -3.14 2.30 8.19
N TRP A 95 -2.93 1.95 6.92
CA TRP A 95 -2.12 0.79 6.54
C TRP A 95 -0.65 0.96 6.96
N SER A 96 -0.07 2.15 6.76
CA SER A 96 1.29 2.46 7.22
C SER A 96 1.42 2.32 8.74
N ALA A 97 0.40 2.72 9.50
CA ALA A 97 0.40 2.55 10.95
C ALA A 97 0.34 1.07 11.38
N SER A 98 -0.31 0.20 10.60
CA SER A 98 -0.38 -1.24 10.90
C SER A 98 0.98 -1.93 10.77
N LEU A 99 1.90 -1.41 9.96
CA LEU A 99 3.27 -1.91 9.86
C LEU A 99 4.03 -1.77 11.18
N ALA A 100 3.62 -0.84 12.05
CA ALA A 100 4.18 -0.66 13.38
C ALA A 100 4.16 -1.94 14.23
N GLY A 101 3.10 -2.74 14.11
CA GLY A 101 2.97 -4.02 14.83
C GLY A 101 3.86 -5.14 14.29
N THR A 102 4.46 -4.97 13.11
CA THR A 102 5.27 -6.00 12.46
C THR A 102 6.68 -6.08 13.06
N TYR A 103 7.19 -4.97 13.60
CA TYR A 103 8.56 -4.88 14.13
C TYR A 103 8.56 -4.64 15.64
N PRO A 104 9.30 -5.45 16.44
CA PRO A 104 9.53 -5.16 17.85
C PRO A 104 10.19 -3.80 18.03
N ASP A 105 9.86 -3.10 19.11
CA ASP A 105 10.41 -1.79 19.48
C ASP A 105 10.27 -0.71 18.38
N TYR A 106 9.24 -0.84 17.53
CA TYR A 106 8.97 0.12 16.47
C TYR A 106 8.79 1.54 17.04
N ARG A 107 9.50 2.49 16.42
CA ARG A 107 9.36 3.93 16.70
C ARG A 107 9.38 4.68 15.38
N GLN A 108 8.31 5.34 15.06
CA GLN A 108 8.26 6.25 13.91
C GLN A 108 9.17 7.45 14.18
N THR A 109 10.05 7.78 13.22
CA THR A 109 11.00 8.90 13.30
C THR A 109 10.69 9.99 12.29
N GLY A 110 9.90 9.68 11.25
CA GLY A 110 9.48 10.65 10.24
C GLY A 110 8.26 10.14 9.48
N ARG A 111 7.57 11.08 8.82
CA ARG A 111 6.46 10.80 7.92
C ARG A 111 6.31 11.93 6.92
N GLU A 112 6.12 11.58 5.67
CA GLU A 112 5.90 12.51 4.58
C GLU A 112 5.00 11.91 3.50
N GLU A 113 4.49 12.75 2.62
CA GLU A 113 3.85 12.34 1.39
C GLU A 113 4.92 12.27 0.31
N LEU A 114 5.06 11.10 -0.32
CA LEU A 114 6.04 10.83 -1.36
C LEU A 114 5.34 10.47 -2.66
N THR A 115 5.88 10.92 -3.78
CA THR A 115 5.42 10.52 -5.11
C THR A 115 6.31 9.41 -5.65
N ALA A 116 5.71 8.27 -5.96
CA ALA A 116 6.32 7.17 -6.68
C ALA A 116 5.83 7.14 -8.13
N THR A 117 6.35 6.23 -8.93
CA THR A 117 5.92 6.08 -10.33
C THR A 117 5.55 4.63 -10.60
N ASN A 118 4.35 4.43 -11.15
CA ASN A 118 3.94 3.14 -11.68
C ASN A 118 4.10 3.20 -13.21
N ARG A 119 5.14 2.55 -13.73
CA ARG A 119 5.55 2.60 -15.16
C ARG A 119 5.69 4.04 -15.68
N SER A 120 4.59 4.67 -16.10
CA SER A 120 4.59 6.02 -16.68
C SER A 120 3.74 7.03 -15.91
N ALA A 121 2.98 6.59 -14.93
CA ALA A 121 2.06 7.46 -14.17
C ALA A 121 2.57 7.67 -12.73
N PRO A 122 2.72 8.93 -12.29
CA PRO A 122 3.05 9.23 -10.91
C PRO A 122 1.86 8.94 -10.00
N TYR A 123 2.13 8.52 -8.77
CA TYR A 123 1.13 8.36 -7.72
C TYR A 123 1.68 8.74 -6.37
N ALA A 124 0.86 9.40 -5.55
CA ALA A 124 1.24 9.76 -4.19
C ALA A 124 1.02 8.59 -3.23
N GLY A 125 1.83 8.52 -2.18
CA GLY A 125 1.69 7.58 -1.09
C GLY A 125 2.28 8.15 0.19
N ILE A 126 2.21 7.41 1.29
CA ILE A 126 2.75 7.79 2.58
C ILE A 126 4.10 7.10 2.77
N ALA A 127 5.14 7.88 2.93
CA ALA A 127 6.46 7.43 3.34
C ALA A 127 6.63 7.63 4.86
N THR A 128 7.16 6.61 5.53
CA THR A 128 7.39 6.62 6.98
C THR A 128 8.80 6.16 7.26
N ALA A 129 9.56 6.93 8.03
CA ALA A 129 10.85 6.51 8.57
C ALA A 129 10.66 5.98 9.99
N PHE A 130 11.42 4.94 10.38
CA PHE A 130 11.30 4.33 11.69
C PHE A 130 12.61 3.71 12.18
N SER A 131 12.68 3.44 13.48
CA SER A 131 13.66 2.55 14.08
C SER A 131 12.94 1.36 14.71
N ALA A 132 13.58 0.20 14.74
CA ALA A 132 13.00 -1.02 15.30
C ALA A 132 14.10 -1.98 15.75
N SER A 133 13.71 -3.13 16.31
CA SER A 133 14.60 -4.27 16.58
C SER A 133 14.32 -5.38 15.57
N LEU A 134 15.37 -5.93 14.96
CA LEU A 134 15.28 -7.09 14.08
C LEU A 134 16.31 -8.14 14.54
N ARG A 135 15.84 -9.30 14.95
CA ARG A 135 16.69 -10.39 15.49
C ARG A 135 17.66 -9.92 16.59
N GLY A 136 17.18 -9.03 17.48
CA GLY A 136 17.95 -8.50 18.60
C GLY A 136 18.92 -7.35 18.22
N SER A 137 19.00 -6.96 16.96
CA SER A 137 19.80 -5.81 16.51
C SER A 137 18.92 -4.61 16.22
N ARG A 138 19.39 -3.42 16.57
CA ARG A 138 18.70 -2.18 16.21
C ARG A 138 18.86 -1.91 14.73
N VAL A 139 17.75 -1.55 14.08
CA VAL A 139 17.71 -1.24 12.66
C VAL A 139 17.05 0.13 12.42
N ALA A 140 17.44 0.78 11.33
CA ALA A 140 16.68 1.86 10.75
C ALA A 140 15.86 1.33 9.58
N GLY A 141 14.62 1.79 9.46
CA GLY A 141 13.72 1.38 8.40
C GLY A 141 13.01 2.56 7.79
N ARG A 142 12.52 2.37 6.58
CA ARG A 142 11.55 3.24 5.92
C ARG A 142 10.54 2.39 5.18
N ALA A 143 9.31 2.87 5.09
CA ALA A 143 8.24 2.21 4.39
C ALA A 143 7.49 3.23 3.53
N PHE A 144 7.03 2.81 2.38
CA PHE A 144 6.10 3.53 1.52
C PHE A 144 4.83 2.72 1.37
N VAL A 145 3.68 3.36 1.46
CA VAL A 145 2.37 2.70 1.32
C VAL A 145 1.45 3.54 0.45
N ARG A 146 0.77 2.88 -0.48
CA ARG A 146 -0.33 3.42 -1.25
C ARG A 146 -1.49 2.43 -1.30
N VAL A 147 -2.69 2.91 -1.00
CA VAL A 147 -3.96 2.17 -1.15
C VAL A 147 -4.79 2.82 -2.26
N TRP A 148 -5.34 2.00 -3.16
CA TRP A 148 -6.35 2.37 -4.15
C TRP A 148 -7.68 1.75 -3.73
N SER A 149 -8.50 2.51 -3.01
CA SER A 149 -9.75 2.02 -2.45
C SER A 149 -10.82 1.70 -3.50
N ALA A 150 -10.72 2.32 -4.69
CA ALA A 150 -11.60 2.02 -5.81
C ALA A 150 -11.35 0.64 -6.41
N ASP A 151 -10.10 0.16 -6.35
CA ASP A 151 -9.63 -1.09 -6.95
C ASP A 151 -9.45 -2.21 -5.93
N GLY A 152 -9.55 -1.92 -4.64
CA GLY A 152 -9.24 -2.87 -3.58
C GLY A 152 -7.79 -3.31 -3.59
N ALA A 153 -6.87 -2.41 -3.94
CA ALA A 153 -5.45 -2.69 -4.11
C ALA A 153 -4.59 -1.86 -3.14
N ALA A 154 -3.46 -2.41 -2.75
CA ALA A 154 -2.44 -1.68 -2.00
C ALA A 154 -1.04 -2.10 -2.46
N VAL A 155 -0.10 -1.17 -2.40
CA VAL A 155 1.34 -1.44 -2.52
C VAL A 155 2.03 -1.00 -1.25
N SER A 156 2.95 -1.81 -0.76
CA SER A 156 3.90 -1.45 0.28
C SER A 156 5.33 -1.75 -0.17
N VAL A 157 6.24 -0.84 0.11
CA VAL A 157 7.68 -1.02 -0.07
C VAL A 157 8.34 -0.71 1.26
N THR A 158 9.19 -1.62 1.73
CA THR A 158 9.91 -1.43 3.01
C THR A 158 11.40 -1.65 2.78
N GLN A 159 12.22 -0.77 3.30
CA GLN A 159 13.68 -0.94 3.38
C GLN A 159 14.11 -0.92 4.84
N VAL A 160 14.89 -1.92 5.23
CA VAL A 160 15.46 -2.04 6.58
C VAL A 160 16.96 -2.25 6.48
N CYS A 161 17.73 -1.43 7.20
CA CYS A 161 19.20 -1.44 7.16
C CYS A 161 19.78 -1.58 8.57
N GLN A 162 20.72 -2.51 8.77
CA GLN A 162 21.32 -2.79 10.08
C GLN A 162 22.22 -1.66 10.59
N GLN A 163 22.89 -0.96 9.68
CA GLN A 163 23.84 0.10 10.05
C GLN A 163 23.24 1.51 10.03
N GLY A 164 21.94 1.64 9.80
CA GLY A 164 21.25 2.93 9.75
C GLY A 164 21.53 3.76 8.50
N VAL A 165 22.31 3.23 7.54
CA VAL A 165 22.60 3.87 6.27
C VAL A 165 21.72 3.25 5.19
N PHE A 166 20.80 4.03 4.65
CA PHE A 166 19.90 3.57 3.59
C PHE A 166 20.62 3.48 2.24
N ASP A 167 20.23 2.47 1.45
CA ASP A 167 20.59 2.39 0.04
C ASP A 167 19.51 3.12 -0.78
N GLU A 168 19.78 4.39 -1.06
CA GLU A 168 18.84 5.26 -1.79
C GLU A 168 18.60 4.76 -3.21
N ALA A 169 19.64 4.24 -3.87
CA ALA A 169 19.51 3.74 -5.23
C ALA A 169 18.58 2.52 -5.31
N ALA A 170 18.71 1.59 -4.37
CA ALA A 170 17.83 0.42 -4.29
C ALA A 170 16.38 0.82 -3.94
N TRP A 171 16.21 1.75 -3.00
CA TRP A 171 14.91 2.28 -2.64
C TRP A 171 14.19 2.89 -3.83
N ASP A 172 14.84 3.80 -4.50
CA ASP A 172 14.30 4.49 -5.67
C ASP A 172 14.02 3.54 -6.83
N ALA A 173 14.89 2.54 -7.04
CA ALA A 173 14.70 1.55 -8.09
C ALA A 173 13.44 0.70 -7.83
N VAL A 174 13.18 0.32 -6.57
CA VAL A 174 11.97 -0.44 -6.23
C VAL A 174 10.73 0.44 -6.35
N LEU A 175 10.74 1.66 -5.82
CA LEU A 175 9.60 2.58 -5.92
C LEU A 175 9.20 2.89 -7.37
N ARG A 176 10.20 3.01 -8.27
CA ARG A 176 9.93 3.24 -9.70
C ARG A 176 9.62 1.97 -10.48
N GLY A 177 10.06 0.84 -9.99
CA GLY A 177 10.04 -0.43 -10.72
C GLY A 177 8.87 -1.35 -10.37
N VAL A 178 8.22 -1.16 -9.22
CA VAL A 178 7.00 -1.91 -8.90
C VAL A 178 5.89 -1.48 -9.83
N ALA A 179 5.41 -2.40 -10.66
CA ALA A 179 4.34 -2.17 -11.62
C ALA A 179 3.06 -2.88 -11.14
N VAL A 180 1.96 -2.16 -11.16
CA VAL A 180 0.62 -2.68 -10.87
C VAL A 180 -0.29 -2.31 -12.04
N ASP A 181 -0.58 -3.28 -12.89
CA ASP A 181 -1.48 -3.13 -14.04
C ASP A 181 -2.88 -3.62 -13.67
N GLY A 182 -3.90 -3.08 -14.32
CA GLY A 182 -5.30 -3.42 -14.06
C GLY A 182 -6.00 -2.49 -13.07
N LEU A 183 -5.31 -1.47 -12.56
CA LEU A 183 -5.96 -0.41 -11.80
C LEU A 183 -6.92 0.39 -12.70
N SER A 184 -8.09 0.76 -12.16
CA SER A 184 -9.11 1.54 -12.90
C SER A 184 -8.67 2.96 -13.27
N GLY A 185 -7.56 3.43 -12.72
CA GLY A 185 -7.09 4.80 -12.84
C GLY A 185 -7.88 5.80 -11.98
N GLN A 186 -8.87 5.34 -11.22
CA GLN A 186 -9.60 6.18 -10.28
C GLN A 186 -8.79 6.37 -9.01
N SER A 187 -8.13 7.53 -8.89
CA SER A 187 -7.46 7.91 -7.66
C SER A 187 -8.39 8.75 -6.80
N ARG A 188 -8.54 8.36 -5.55
CA ARG A 188 -9.24 9.11 -4.49
C ARG A 188 -8.27 9.78 -3.54
N TRP A 189 -7.07 10.04 -4.01
CA TRP A 189 -6.09 10.82 -3.26
C TRP A 189 -6.48 12.28 -3.28
N PRO A 190 -6.65 12.93 -2.11
CA PRO A 190 -7.04 14.33 -2.08
C PRO A 190 -5.94 15.17 -2.76
N THR A 191 -6.33 15.90 -3.80
CA THR A 191 -5.44 16.90 -4.39
C THR A 191 -5.28 18.01 -3.38
N LYS A 192 -4.03 18.32 -3.00
CA LYS A 192 -3.74 19.50 -2.19
C LYS A 192 -4.33 20.72 -2.92
N ALA A 193 -5.34 21.35 -2.32
CA ALA A 193 -5.92 22.57 -2.89
C ALA A 193 -4.78 23.55 -3.17
N ALA A 194 -4.73 24.05 -4.40
CA ALA A 194 -3.75 25.07 -4.76
C ALA A 194 -3.90 26.25 -3.79
N PRO A 195 -2.83 26.76 -3.16
CA PRO A 195 -2.93 27.92 -2.32
C PRO A 195 -3.41 29.10 -3.19
N GLY A 196 -4.64 29.59 -2.94
CA GLY A 196 -5.16 30.75 -3.65
C GLY A 196 -6.60 30.69 -4.13
N SER A 197 -7.38 29.67 -3.85
CA SER A 197 -8.82 29.64 -4.18
C SER A 197 -9.68 30.16 -3.02
N GLU A 198 -9.26 31.22 -2.37
CA GLU A 198 -10.21 32.02 -1.58
C GLU A 198 -11.09 32.81 -2.56
N THR A 199 -12.31 32.33 -2.71
CA THR A 199 -13.37 33.11 -3.38
C THR A 199 -13.52 34.43 -2.63
N PRO A 200 -13.32 35.60 -3.25
CA PRO A 200 -13.53 36.87 -2.57
C PRO A 200 -14.97 36.92 -2.07
N ALA A 201 -15.14 37.12 -0.78
CA ALA A 201 -16.44 37.33 -0.15
C ALA A 201 -17.12 38.51 -0.88
N ALA A 202 -18.30 38.23 -1.46
CA ALA A 202 -19.13 39.27 -2.08
C ALA A 202 -19.44 40.31 -1.00
N SER A 203 -18.88 41.52 -1.16
CA SER A 203 -19.23 42.68 -0.34
C SER A 203 -20.70 43.00 -0.58
N ALA A 204 -21.54 42.69 0.38
CA ALA A 204 -22.91 43.18 0.40
C ALA A 204 -22.86 44.67 0.70
N THR A 205 -23.09 45.49 -0.32
CA THR A 205 -23.36 46.93 -0.20
C THR A 205 -24.86 47.05 0.11
N GLY A 206 -25.16 47.45 1.36
CA GLY A 206 -26.48 47.90 1.78
C GLY A 206 -26.65 49.42 1.59
#